data_b600cb716b652b4ceb57e2e12ff7b1c6
#
_entry.id   b600cb716b652b4ceb57e2e12ff7b1c6
#
_cell.length_a   1.000
_cell.length_b   1.000
_cell.length_c   1.000
_cell.angle_alpha   90.00
_cell.angle_beta   90.00
_cell.angle_gamma   90.00
#
_symmetry.space_group_name_H-M   'P 1'
#
loop_
_entity.id
_entity.type
_entity.pdbx_description
1 polymer ?
#
loop_
_entity_poly.entity_id
_entity_poly.type
_entity_poly.pdbx_seq_one_letter_code
_entity_poly.pdbx_strand_id
1 'polypeptide(L)'
;RRNDLQSMIYTLARAHERDDLESQQPFRYCYLTNGELEIIDVTRTPQDWAALVPMCNSIADLIEAKLPSWPMRYDGWKCSDDWCPNWAACRGQYLGVGSKPANW
;
A
#
# COMPACT_ATOMS: atom_id res chain seq x y z
N ARG A 1 -9.41 -2.34 -12.59
CA ARG A 1 -9.36 -0.91 -12.73
C ARG A 1 -8.37 -0.24 -11.80
N ARG A 2 -8.36 -0.60 -10.58
CA ARG A 2 -7.41 -0.13 -9.58
C ARG A 2 -6.45 -1.21 -9.19
N ASN A 3 -5.17 -0.88 -9.14
CA ASN A 3 -4.14 -1.78 -8.64
C ASN A 3 -3.78 -1.42 -7.21
N ASP A 4 -4.78 -1.28 -6.34
CA ASP A 4 -4.48 -1.00 -4.96
C ASP A 4 -4.26 -2.30 -4.19
N LEU A 5 -3.32 -2.26 -3.27
CA LEU A 5 -2.94 -3.42 -2.49
C LEU A 5 -4.04 -3.88 -1.54
N GLN A 6 -4.87 -2.98 -1.06
CA GLN A 6 -5.89 -3.31 -0.08
C GLN A 6 -6.90 -4.29 -0.65
N SER A 7 -7.46 -4.02 -1.83
CA SER A 7 -8.42 -4.93 -2.46
C SER A 7 -7.78 -6.25 -2.85
N MET A 8 -6.53 -6.22 -3.29
CA MET A 8 -5.81 -7.45 -3.64
C MET A 8 -5.54 -8.34 -2.43
N ILE A 9 -5.07 -7.76 -1.34
CA ILE A 9 -4.75 -8.51 -0.13
C ILE A 9 -6.03 -9.06 0.52
N TYR A 10 -7.07 -8.24 0.63
CA TYR A 10 -8.31 -8.67 1.26
C TYR A 10 -9.01 -9.77 0.46
N THR A 11 -9.05 -9.66 -0.86
CA THR A 11 -9.66 -10.68 -1.70
C THR A 11 -8.86 -11.98 -1.72
N LEU A 12 -7.53 -11.89 -1.70
CA LEU A 12 -6.68 -13.08 -1.57
C LEU A 12 -6.90 -13.78 -0.24
N ALA A 13 -6.94 -13.03 0.85
CA ALA A 13 -7.22 -13.59 2.18
C ALA A 13 -8.58 -14.25 2.23
N ARG A 14 -9.59 -13.65 1.61
CA ARG A 14 -10.94 -14.22 1.53
C ARG A 14 -10.97 -15.51 0.73
N ALA A 15 -10.29 -15.53 -0.41
CA ALA A 15 -10.19 -16.72 -1.25
C ALA A 15 -9.47 -17.86 -0.51
N HIS A 16 -8.41 -17.54 0.21
CA HIS A 16 -7.69 -18.50 1.02
C HIS A 16 -8.55 -19.05 2.18
N GLU A 17 -9.26 -18.18 2.87
CA GLU A 17 -10.16 -18.56 3.96
C GLU A 17 -11.27 -19.52 3.47
N ARG A 18 -11.79 -19.29 2.27
CA ARG A 18 -12.82 -20.12 1.67
C ARG A 18 -12.27 -21.32 0.93
N ASP A 19 -10.97 -21.51 0.90
CA ASP A 19 -10.28 -22.57 0.17
C ASP A 19 -10.66 -22.57 -1.33
N ASP A 20 -10.75 -21.37 -1.91
CA ASP A 20 -11.21 -21.17 -3.28
C ASP A 20 -10.32 -20.13 -3.98
N LEU A 21 -9.07 -20.51 -4.21
CA LEU A 21 -8.07 -19.63 -4.84
C LEU A 21 -8.20 -19.58 -6.36
N GLU A 22 -9.10 -20.38 -6.93
CA GLU A 22 -9.28 -20.45 -8.39
C GLU A 22 -10.39 -19.52 -8.89
N SER A 23 -11.25 -19.06 -7.99
CA SER A 23 -12.38 -18.20 -8.33
C SER A 23 -12.07 -16.73 -8.08
N GLN A 24 -12.69 -15.87 -8.87
CA GLN A 24 -12.61 -14.44 -8.66
C GLN A 24 -13.37 -14.04 -7.40
N GLN A 25 -12.94 -12.95 -6.75
CA GLN A 25 -13.53 -12.44 -5.53
C GLN A 25 -13.95 -10.98 -5.74
N PRO A 26 -15.16 -10.62 -5.30
CA PRO A 26 -15.61 -9.23 -5.36
C PRO A 26 -15.06 -8.42 -4.20
N PHE A 27 -14.88 -7.14 -4.45
CA PHE A 27 -14.52 -6.16 -3.42
C PHE A 27 -15.27 -4.86 -3.70
N ARG A 28 -15.81 -4.25 -2.67
CA ARG A 28 -16.60 -3.04 -2.81
C ARG A 28 -15.98 -1.90 -2.04
N TYR A 29 -15.77 -0.78 -2.71
CA TYR A 29 -15.41 0.47 -2.08
C TYR A 29 -16.67 1.29 -1.87
N CYS A 30 -16.84 1.77 -0.64
CA CYS A 30 -17.93 2.68 -0.30
C CYS A 30 -17.32 4.00 0.15
N TYR A 31 -17.53 5.04 -0.64
CA TYR A 31 -17.05 6.38 -0.32
C TYR A 31 -18.20 7.25 0.09
N LEU A 32 -18.08 7.89 1.24
CA LEU A 32 -19.04 8.88 1.69
C LEU A 32 -18.40 10.26 1.60
N THR A 33 -18.86 11.05 0.65
CA THR A 33 -18.30 12.36 0.38
C THR A 33 -19.44 13.38 0.29
N ASN A 34 -19.38 14.44 1.09
CA ASN A 34 -20.40 15.50 1.12
C ASN A 34 -21.83 14.98 1.31
N GLY A 35 -21.98 13.92 2.09
CA GLY A 35 -23.29 13.31 2.33
C GLY A 35 -23.78 12.39 1.22
N GLU A 36 -23.01 12.20 0.19
CA GLU A 36 -23.32 11.28 -0.91
C GLU A 36 -22.53 10.00 -0.78
N LEU A 37 -23.17 8.87 -1.10
CA LEU A 37 -22.54 7.56 -1.10
C LEU A 37 -22.17 7.16 -2.53
N GLU A 38 -20.89 6.94 -2.75
CA GLU A 38 -20.39 6.39 -4.00
C GLU A 38 -19.95 4.95 -3.77
N ILE A 39 -20.41 4.04 -4.61
CA ILE A 39 -20.06 2.63 -4.53
C ILE A 39 -19.29 2.24 -5.78
N ILE A 40 -18.11 1.67 -5.61
CA ILE A 40 -17.27 1.17 -6.70
C ILE A 40 -17.02 -0.30 -6.45
N ASP A 41 -17.51 -1.14 -7.37
CA ASP A 41 -17.29 -2.58 -7.31
C ASP A 41 -16.08 -2.97 -8.16
N VAL A 42 -15.20 -3.77 -7.60
CA VAL A 42 -14.01 -4.29 -8.25
C VAL A 42 -13.99 -5.79 -8.05
N THR A 43 -13.58 -6.52 -9.07
CA THR A 43 -13.40 -7.96 -8.98
C THR A 43 -11.93 -8.29 -9.13
N ARG A 44 -11.37 -9.06 -8.21
CA ARG A 44 -10.00 -9.54 -8.28
C ARG A 44 -9.99 -11.00 -8.69
N THR A 45 -9.03 -11.33 -9.52
CA THR A 45 -8.91 -12.63 -10.15
C THR A 45 -7.64 -13.34 -9.68
N PRO A 46 -7.53 -14.65 -9.90
CA PRO A 46 -6.29 -15.37 -9.60
C PRO A 46 -5.05 -14.79 -10.28
N GLN A 47 -5.20 -14.16 -11.44
CA GLN A 47 -4.09 -13.51 -12.12
C GLN A 47 -3.57 -12.29 -11.34
N ASP A 48 -4.47 -11.53 -10.71
CA ASP A 48 -4.08 -10.42 -9.86
C ASP A 48 -3.22 -10.90 -8.69
N TRP A 49 -3.64 -11.98 -8.05
CA TRP A 49 -2.92 -12.55 -6.91
C TRP A 49 -1.60 -13.21 -7.31
N ALA A 50 -1.57 -13.79 -8.52
CA ALA A 50 -0.34 -14.37 -9.05
C ALA A 50 0.76 -13.33 -9.24
N ALA A 51 0.40 -12.08 -9.48
CA ALA A 51 1.34 -10.98 -9.54
C ALA A 51 1.71 -10.46 -8.12
N LEU A 52 0.75 -10.48 -7.20
CA LEU A 52 0.95 -9.98 -5.84
C LEU A 52 1.89 -10.85 -5.00
N VAL A 53 1.73 -12.16 -5.05
CA VAL A 53 2.46 -13.09 -4.18
C VAL A 53 3.98 -13.01 -4.38
N PRO A 54 4.53 -13.00 -5.60
CA PRO A 54 5.97 -12.83 -5.79
C PRO A 54 6.49 -11.50 -5.25
N MET A 55 5.71 -10.43 -5.37
CA MET A 55 6.07 -9.13 -4.82
C MET A 55 6.18 -9.19 -3.29
N CYS A 56 5.20 -9.79 -2.63
CA CYS A 56 5.22 -9.96 -1.17
C CYS A 56 6.40 -10.82 -0.73
N ASN A 57 6.69 -11.90 -1.45
CA ASN A 57 7.83 -12.77 -1.15
C ASN A 57 9.15 -12.03 -1.30
N SER A 58 9.29 -11.20 -2.34
CA SER A 58 10.48 -10.39 -2.53
C SER A 58 10.70 -9.40 -1.39
N ILE A 59 9.63 -8.76 -0.92
CA ILE A 59 9.70 -7.85 0.22
C ILE A 59 10.09 -8.60 1.49
N ALA A 60 9.52 -9.78 1.72
CA ALA A 60 9.85 -10.61 2.87
C ALA A 60 11.33 -11.01 2.86
N ASP A 61 11.86 -11.39 1.69
CA ASP A 61 13.28 -11.73 1.55
C ASP A 61 14.18 -10.54 1.86
N LEU A 62 13.81 -9.34 1.43
CA LEU A 62 14.54 -8.12 1.75
C LEU A 62 14.53 -7.83 3.25
N ILE A 63 13.40 -8.06 3.92
CA ILE A 63 13.31 -7.87 5.38
C ILE A 63 14.22 -8.85 6.09
N GLU A 64 14.23 -10.12 5.68
CA GLU A 64 15.08 -11.15 6.29
C GLU A 64 16.57 -10.88 6.05
N ALA A 65 16.91 -10.27 4.93
CA ALA A 65 18.28 -9.91 4.60
C ALA A 65 18.83 -8.77 5.48
N LYS A 66 17.99 -8.11 6.24
CA LYS A 66 18.35 -7.02 7.18
C LYS A 66 19.20 -5.95 6.48
N LEU A 67 18.64 -5.36 5.43
CA LEU A 67 19.32 -4.33 4.67
C LEU A 67 19.79 -3.18 5.58
N PRO A 68 21.01 -2.66 5.37
CA PRO A 68 21.53 -1.56 6.18
C PRO A 68 20.76 -0.26 5.96
N SER A 69 20.12 -0.11 4.80
CA SER A 69 19.25 1.02 4.51
C SER A 69 18.10 0.57 3.62
N TRP A 70 16.96 1.20 3.77
CA TRP A 70 15.76 0.89 3.01
C TRP A 70 15.45 2.02 2.04
N PRO A 71 14.88 1.69 0.86
CA PRO A 71 14.40 2.74 -0.03
C PRO A 71 13.37 3.62 0.67
N MET A 72 13.55 4.92 0.55
CA MET A 72 12.62 5.89 1.11
C MET A 72 11.58 6.30 0.07
N ARG A 73 10.37 6.50 0.48
CA ARG A 73 9.40 7.17 -0.35
C ARG A 73 9.85 8.62 -0.52
N TYR A 74 9.94 9.08 -1.76
CA TYR A 74 10.53 10.38 -2.05
C TYR A 74 9.51 11.49 -2.16
N ASP A 75 8.27 11.18 -2.44
CA ASP A 75 7.21 12.14 -2.67
C ASP A 75 5.97 11.83 -1.84
N GLY A 76 5.04 12.74 -1.88
CA GLY A 76 3.77 12.62 -1.20
C GLY A 76 3.64 13.58 -0.03
N TRP A 77 2.44 14.04 0.18
CA TRP A 77 2.13 15.05 1.20
C TRP A 77 2.38 14.58 2.64
N LYS A 78 2.44 13.26 2.84
CA LYS A 78 2.72 12.68 4.15
C LYS A 78 4.21 12.69 4.51
N CYS A 79 5.09 12.97 3.55
CA CYS A 79 6.53 13.05 3.80
C CYS A 79 6.90 14.44 4.31
N SER A 80 6.55 14.73 5.55
CA SER A 80 6.89 15.97 6.22
C SER A 80 6.99 15.73 7.72
N ASP A 81 7.58 16.66 8.45
CA ASP A 81 7.66 16.53 9.89
C ASP A 81 6.31 16.68 10.58
N ASP A 82 5.33 17.31 9.93
CA ASP A 82 3.97 17.43 10.46
C ASP A 82 3.23 16.08 10.45
N TRP A 83 3.52 15.22 9.47
CA TRP A 83 2.74 14.01 9.24
C TRP A 83 3.52 12.71 9.42
N CYS A 84 4.82 12.71 9.17
CA CYS A 84 5.62 11.49 9.24
C CYS A 84 6.37 11.39 10.57
N PRO A 85 6.04 10.42 11.42
CA PRO A 85 6.73 10.27 12.71
C PRO A 85 8.21 9.88 12.54
N ASN A 86 8.61 9.40 11.37
CA ASN A 86 9.99 9.01 11.09
C ASN A 86 10.78 10.09 10.33
N TRP A 87 10.24 11.28 10.22
CA TRP A 87 10.86 12.36 9.46
C TRP A 87 12.30 12.64 9.91
N ALA A 88 12.52 12.74 11.23
CA ALA A 88 13.85 13.07 11.76
C ALA A 88 14.90 12.02 11.40
N ALA A 89 14.53 10.74 11.42
CA ALA A 89 15.44 9.65 11.06
C ALA A 89 15.60 9.47 9.55
N CYS A 90 14.64 9.94 8.76
CA CYS A 90 14.64 9.82 7.31
C CYS A 90 15.21 11.10 6.68
N ARG A 91 14.36 11.97 6.20
CA ARG A 91 14.80 13.18 5.50
C ARG A 91 15.23 14.31 6.41
N GLY A 92 14.74 14.33 7.63
CA GLY A 92 15.08 15.36 8.59
C GLY A 92 16.57 15.42 8.89
N GLN A 93 17.28 14.31 8.76
CA GLN A 93 18.74 14.30 8.93
C GLN A 93 19.47 15.06 7.82
N TYR A 94 18.83 15.26 6.67
CA TYR A 94 19.40 16.02 5.54
C TYR A 94 18.83 17.40 5.42
N LEU A 95 17.52 17.55 5.67
CA LEU A 95 16.79 18.78 5.47
C LEU A 95 16.54 19.57 6.78
N GLY A 96 16.77 18.91 7.91
CA GLY A 96 16.45 19.49 9.23
C GLY A 96 14.98 19.28 9.62
N VAL A 97 14.76 19.22 10.94
CA VAL A 97 13.42 19.12 11.49
C VAL A 97 12.66 20.42 11.19
N GLY A 98 11.43 20.33 10.75
CA GLY A 98 10.62 21.48 10.36
C GLY A 98 10.76 21.89 8.90
N SER A 99 11.69 21.27 8.16
CA SER A 99 11.89 21.56 6.74
C SER A 99 10.98 20.72 5.86
N LYS A 100 10.58 21.30 4.72
CA LYS A 100 9.76 20.60 3.72
C LYS A 100 10.45 20.67 2.37
N PRO A 101 10.30 19.61 1.53
CA PRO A 101 10.78 19.68 0.15
C PRO A 101 10.15 20.83 -0.62
N ALA A 102 10.88 21.41 -1.56
CA ALA A 102 10.48 22.64 -2.26
C ALA A 102 9.19 22.47 -3.11
N ASN A 103 8.83 21.27 -3.48
CA ASN A 103 7.70 20.99 -4.38
C ASN A 103 6.46 20.44 -3.66
N TRP A 104 6.24 20.86 -2.48
CA TRP A 104 5.10 20.38 -1.66
C TRP A 104 3.86 21.23 -1.74
#